data_3b229b2d01f2751f4bbb90c990d87e0f
#
_entry.id   3b229b2d01f2751f4bbb90c990d87e0f
#
_cell.length_a   1.000
_cell.length_b   1.000
_cell.length_c   1.000
_cell.angle_alpha   90.00
_cell.angle_beta   90.00
_cell.angle_gamma   90.00
#
_symmetry.space_group_name_H-M   'P 1'
#
loop_
_entity.id
_entity.type
_entity.pdbx_description
1 polymer ?
#
loop_
_entity_poly.entity_id
_entity_poly.type
_entity_poly.pdbx_seq_one_letter_code
_entity_poly.pdbx_strand_id
1 'polypeptide(L)'
;MPVLDLCQKLRPNQASVFTSQKRFRIVVTGRRWGKTWLALWWLVVNASSGPNRTCYFIAPSYRQAKRIAWRILKQQIPAAARRKTNEQELSIELHNSSIIQLHGADHPDSLRGVGLDFVVLDEYAFMDPETWPMVVRPMLSDRRGCAMFISSPSGLNHFYELYMVAKTRNDWATFHFRTEEGGYVTMDELASMRAESPVIQPCCISEQS
;
A
#
# COMPACT_ATOMS: atom_id res chain seq x y z
N MET A 1 -20.63 -3.38 10.18
CA MET A 1 -20.47 -4.57 9.32
C MET A 1 -19.29 -5.35 9.84
N PRO A 2 -19.39 -6.65 10.09
CA PRO A 2 -18.26 -7.43 10.55
C PRO A 2 -17.19 -7.50 9.45
N VAL A 3 -15.93 -7.43 9.85
CA VAL A 3 -14.72 -7.50 8.98
C VAL A 3 -14.74 -8.76 8.09
N LEU A 4 -15.40 -9.81 8.53
CA LEU A 4 -15.55 -11.09 7.80
C LEU A 4 -16.30 -10.97 6.46
N ASP A 5 -17.29 -10.08 6.35
CA ASP A 5 -18.10 -9.93 5.12
C ASP A 5 -17.31 -9.28 3.96
N LEU A 6 -16.27 -8.54 4.28
CA LEU A 6 -15.47 -7.80 3.32
C LEU A 6 -14.26 -8.57 2.82
N CYS A 7 -13.75 -9.51 3.61
CA CYS A 7 -12.74 -10.48 3.16
C CYS A 7 -13.29 -11.40 2.05
N GLN A 8 -14.61 -11.65 2.02
CA GLN A 8 -15.25 -12.47 0.98
C GLN A 8 -15.21 -11.81 -0.43
N LYS A 9 -14.93 -10.52 -0.52
CA LYS A 9 -14.81 -9.79 -1.79
C LYS A 9 -13.37 -9.71 -2.32
N LEU A 10 -12.38 -10.17 -1.53
CA LEU A 10 -11.00 -10.22 -1.97
C LEU A 10 -10.76 -11.46 -2.84
N ARG A 11 -9.99 -11.28 -3.90
CA ARG A 11 -9.50 -12.41 -4.69
C ARG A 11 -8.47 -13.20 -3.90
N PRO A 12 -8.24 -14.48 -4.21
CA PRO A 12 -7.30 -15.31 -3.44
C PRO A 12 -5.91 -14.69 -3.28
N ASN A 13 -5.37 -14.08 -4.34
CA ASN A 13 -4.08 -13.39 -4.31
C ASN A 13 -4.10 -12.09 -3.48
N GLN A 14 -5.22 -11.35 -3.48
CA GLN A 14 -5.40 -10.20 -2.60
C GLN A 14 -5.57 -10.64 -1.14
N ALA A 15 -6.28 -11.72 -0.91
CA ALA A 15 -6.47 -12.29 0.42
C ALA A 15 -5.13 -12.73 1.04
N SER A 16 -4.23 -13.37 0.27
CA SER A 16 -2.91 -13.78 0.76
C SER A 16 -2.05 -12.59 1.24
N VAL A 17 -2.11 -11.46 0.54
CA VAL A 17 -1.45 -10.22 0.97
C VAL A 17 -2.10 -9.67 2.24
N PHE A 18 -3.42 -9.62 2.25
CA PHE A 18 -4.20 -9.01 3.32
C PHE A 18 -4.04 -9.77 4.65
N THR A 19 -4.11 -11.11 4.63
CA THR A 19 -4.10 -11.96 5.81
C THR A 19 -2.69 -12.30 6.32
N SER A 20 -1.63 -11.91 5.58
CA SER A 20 -0.25 -12.16 6.01
C SER A 20 -0.02 -11.61 7.43
N GLN A 21 0.60 -12.39 8.29
CA GLN A 21 0.96 -11.99 9.66
C GLN A 21 2.35 -11.37 9.78
N LYS A 22 3.05 -11.20 8.65
CA LYS A 22 4.38 -10.59 8.66
C LYS A 22 4.28 -9.09 8.92
N ARG A 23 5.24 -8.57 9.67
CA ARG A 23 5.30 -7.16 10.05
C ARG A 23 5.44 -6.24 8.84
N PHE A 24 6.25 -6.66 7.88
CA PHE A 24 6.49 -5.90 6.65
C PHE A 24 6.05 -6.71 5.42
N ARG A 25 5.41 -6.03 4.47
CA ARG A 25 4.94 -6.64 3.23
C ARG A 25 5.43 -5.85 2.04
N ILE A 26 5.95 -6.55 1.03
CA ILE A 26 6.25 -5.96 -0.28
C ILE A 26 5.35 -6.61 -1.31
N VAL A 27 4.62 -5.79 -2.05
CA VAL A 27 3.66 -6.22 -3.06
C VAL A 27 4.04 -5.59 -4.40
N VAL A 28 4.67 -6.37 -5.23
CA VAL A 28 5.03 -6.00 -6.61
C VAL A 28 3.91 -6.48 -7.52
N THR A 29 3.22 -5.55 -8.17
CA THR A 29 2.11 -5.94 -9.06
C THR A 29 2.08 -5.08 -10.32
N GLY A 30 1.55 -5.65 -11.40
CA GLY A 30 1.23 -4.89 -12.58
C GLY A 30 0.18 -3.79 -12.34
N ARG A 31 0.02 -2.92 -13.32
CA ARG A 31 -1.03 -1.89 -13.30
C ARG A 31 -2.41 -2.55 -13.26
N ARG A 32 -3.41 -1.86 -12.68
CA ARG A 32 -4.82 -2.31 -12.58
C ARG A 32 -5.04 -3.62 -11.79
N TRP A 33 -4.08 -4.07 -11.00
CA TRP A 33 -4.26 -5.22 -10.08
C TRP A 33 -5.15 -4.87 -8.87
N GLY A 34 -5.33 -3.60 -8.56
CA GLY A 34 -6.11 -3.14 -7.40
C GLY A 34 -5.30 -2.91 -6.14
N LYS A 35 -3.97 -2.77 -6.25
CA LYS A 35 -3.05 -2.61 -5.12
C LYS A 35 -3.40 -1.47 -4.16
N THR A 36 -3.65 -0.28 -4.69
CA THR A 36 -3.98 0.92 -3.88
C THR A 36 -5.28 0.72 -3.10
N TRP A 37 -6.31 0.13 -3.74
CA TRP A 37 -7.57 -0.18 -3.07
C TRP A 37 -7.38 -1.16 -1.91
N LEU A 38 -6.63 -2.25 -2.15
CA LEU A 38 -6.32 -3.26 -1.14
C LEU A 38 -5.52 -2.67 0.03
N ALA A 39 -4.52 -1.85 -0.26
CA ALA A 39 -3.66 -1.24 0.74
C ALA A 39 -4.41 -0.24 1.63
N LEU A 40 -5.27 0.58 1.05
CA LEU A 40 -6.15 1.47 1.81
C LEU A 40 -7.13 0.66 2.67
N TRP A 41 -7.70 -0.41 2.11
CA TRP A 41 -8.57 -1.29 2.87
C TRP A 41 -7.85 -1.95 4.05
N TRP A 42 -6.60 -2.37 3.85
CA TRP A 42 -5.76 -2.88 4.92
C TRP A 42 -5.55 -1.84 6.04
N LEU A 43 -5.32 -0.56 5.70
CA LEU A 43 -5.23 0.51 6.71
C LEU A 43 -6.55 0.71 7.45
N VAL A 44 -7.68 0.74 6.75
CA VAL A 44 -9.01 0.93 7.36
C VAL A 44 -9.33 -0.17 8.36
N VAL A 45 -9.12 -1.43 7.98
CA VAL A 45 -9.37 -2.58 8.86
C VAL A 45 -8.46 -2.54 10.09
N ASN A 46 -7.17 -2.24 9.89
CA ASN A 46 -6.23 -2.16 11.01
C ASN A 46 -6.52 -0.96 11.92
N ALA A 47 -6.86 0.21 11.38
CA ALA A 47 -7.29 1.35 12.20
C ALA A 47 -8.55 1.06 13.00
N SER A 48 -9.47 0.28 12.44
CA SER A 48 -10.74 -0.08 13.10
C SER A 48 -10.58 -1.17 14.17
N SER A 49 -9.53 -1.99 14.13
CA SER A 49 -9.36 -3.16 15.00
C SER A 49 -8.81 -2.84 16.40
N GLY A 50 -8.54 -1.57 16.71
CA GLY A 50 -8.12 -1.12 18.04
C GLY A 50 -8.19 0.40 18.17
N PRO A 51 -8.19 0.95 19.40
CA PRO A 51 -8.28 2.38 19.62
C PRO A 51 -6.92 3.09 19.43
N ASN A 52 -6.98 4.40 19.19
CA ASN A 52 -5.84 5.32 19.19
C ASN A 52 -4.71 4.94 18.22
N ARG A 53 -5.03 4.31 17.10
CA ARG A 53 -4.04 3.94 16.09
C ARG A 53 -3.77 5.08 15.12
N THR A 54 -2.51 5.26 14.79
CA THR A 54 -2.07 6.23 13.78
C THR A 54 -1.63 5.48 12.52
N CYS A 55 -2.32 5.74 11.42
CA CYS A 55 -2.14 5.03 10.16
C CYS A 55 -1.86 6.03 9.04
N TYR A 56 -0.74 5.86 8.33
CA TYR A 56 -0.38 6.73 7.21
C TYR A 56 -0.45 5.99 5.88
N PHE A 57 -0.96 6.70 4.88
CA PHE A 57 -0.81 6.34 3.48
C PHE A 57 0.10 7.38 2.81
N ILE A 58 1.23 6.94 2.31
CA ILE A 58 2.26 7.81 1.72
C ILE A 58 2.34 7.51 0.22
N ALA A 59 2.16 8.53 -0.61
CA ALA A 59 2.38 8.48 -2.06
C ALA A 59 3.64 9.30 -2.43
N PRO A 60 4.19 9.20 -3.63
CA PRO A 60 5.35 10.00 -4.04
C PRO A 60 5.14 11.51 -3.89
N SER A 61 3.91 12.00 -4.06
CA SER A 61 3.56 13.40 -3.79
C SER A 61 2.19 13.53 -3.14
N TYR A 62 2.00 14.63 -2.39
CA TYR A 62 0.72 14.96 -1.78
C TYR A 62 -0.42 15.06 -2.81
N ARG A 63 -0.14 15.63 -4.00
CA ARG A 63 -1.10 15.73 -5.09
C ARG A 63 -1.56 14.34 -5.56
N GLN A 64 -0.64 13.37 -5.63
CA GLN A 64 -0.98 11.99 -6.01
C GLN A 64 -1.82 11.31 -4.92
N ALA A 65 -1.45 11.45 -3.65
CA ALA A 65 -2.23 10.94 -2.53
C ALA A 65 -3.68 11.46 -2.57
N LYS A 66 -3.86 12.77 -2.74
CA LYS A 66 -5.18 13.41 -2.85
C LYS A 66 -5.99 12.89 -4.03
N ARG A 67 -5.38 12.86 -5.22
CA ARG A 67 -6.08 12.49 -6.47
C ARG A 67 -6.50 11.02 -6.49
N ILE A 68 -5.65 10.12 -6.00
CA ILE A 68 -5.85 8.67 -6.13
C ILE A 68 -6.51 8.09 -4.89
N ALA A 69 -5.92 8.33 -3.71
CA ALA A 69 -6.29 7.62 -2.49
C ALA A 69 -7.45 8.26 -1.72
N TRP A 70 -7.57 9.58 -1.71
CA TRP A 70 -8.54 10.27 -0.85
C TRP A 70 -9.99 9.88 -1.14
N ARG A 71 -10.37 9.82 -2.41
CA ARG A 71 -11.72 9.40 -2.80
C ARG A 71 -11.98 7.94 -2.40
N ILE A 72 -11.02 7.06 -2.62
CA ILE A 72 -11.14 5.63 -2.28
C ILE A 72 -11.29 5.47 -0.78
N LEU A 73 -10.46 6.15 0.02
CA LEU A 73 -10.53 6.10 1.48
C LEU A 73 -11.91 6.55 1.98
N LYS A 74 -12.44 7.64 1.45
CA LYS A 74 -13.80 8.09 1.80
C LYS A 74 -14.90 7.10 1.39
N GLN A 75 -14.72 6.35 0.34
CA GLN A 75 -15.67 5.30 -0.05
C GLN A 75 -15.59 4.06 0.84
N GLN A 76 -14.40 3.73 1.32
CA GLN A 76 -14.17 2.56 2.18
C GLN A 76 -14.64 2.77 3.62
N ILE A 77 -14.65 4.01 4.11
CA ILE A 77 -15.08 4.33 5.46
C ILE A 77 -16.49 4.94 5.40
N PRO A 78 -17.54 4.28 5.90
CA PRO A 78 -18.89 4.83 5.97
C PRO A 78 -18.91 6.14 6.79
N ALA A 79 -19.76 7.09 6.41
CA ALA A 79 -19.88 8.37 7.13
C ALA A 79 -20.15 8.19 8.63
N ALA A 80 -20.98 7.21 8.98
CA ALA A 80 -21.29 6.86 10.37
C ALA A 80 -20.12 6.31 11.19
N ALA A 81 -19.02 5.89 10.54
CA ALA A 81 -17.81 5.43 11.23
C ALA A 81 -16.77 6.55 11.45
N ARG A 82 -17.00 7.73 10.83
CA ARG A 82 -16.09 8.87 10.91
C ARG A 82 -16.50 9.78 12.06
N ARG A 83 -15.58 10.07 12.97
CA ARG A 83 -15.73 11.10 13.99
C ARG A 83 -15.46 12.50 13.41
N LYS A 84 -14.40 12.60 12.59
CA LYS A 84 -13.99 13.86 11.94
C LYS A 84 -13.36 13.57 10.57
N THR A 85 -13.59 14.45 9.61
CA THR A 85 -12.92 14.43 8.31
C THR A 85 -12.28 15.79 8.07
N ASN A 86 -10.98 15.82 7.78
CA ASN A 86 -10.25 17.05 7.43
C ASN A 86 -9.82 16.96 5.96
N GLU A 87 -10.46 17.76 5.12
CA GLU A 87 -10.19 17.80 3.67
C GLU A 87 -8.87 18.51 3.32
N GLN A 88 -8.36 19.36 4.21
CA GLN A 88 -7.08 20.06 3.99
C GLN A 88 -5.89 19.15 4.30
N GLU A 89 -5.95 18.45 5.42
CA GLU A 89 -4.90 17.53 5.86
C GLU A 89 -5.09 16.11 5.32
N LEU A 90 -6.16 15.84 4.57
CA LEU A 90 -6.53 14.53 4.05
C LEU A 90 -6.55 13.46 5.15
N SER A 91 -7.19 13.77 6.27
CA SER A 91 -7.26 12.87 7.43
C SER A 91 -8.71 12.51 7.80
N ILE A 92 -8.91 11.28 8.25
CA ILE A 92 -10.16 10.78 8.80
C ILE A 92 -9.87 10.21 10.18
N GLU A 93 -10.54 10.76 11.19
CA GLU A 93 -10.58 10.24 12.55
C GLU A 93 -11.82 9.35 12.70
N LEU A 94 -11.61 8.14 13.21
CA LEU A 94 -12.67 7.17 13.50
C LEU A 94 -13.20 7.38 14.92
N HIS A 95 -14.38 6.82 15.23
CA HIS A 95 -14.97 6.89 16.58
C HIS A 95 -14.12 6.22 17.67
N ASN A 96 -13.24 5.29 17.31
CA ASN A 96 -12.28 4.67 18.23
C ASN A 96 -11.00 5.52 18.43
N SER A 97 -11.02 6.79 18.01
CA SER A 97 -9.88 7.73 18.07
C SER A 97 -8.67 7.32 17.23
N SER A 98 -8.82 6.38 16.31
CA SER A 98 -7.78 6.07 15.33
C SER A 98 -7.83 7.06 14.18
N ILE A 99 -6.66 7.41 13.64
CA ILE A 99 -6.52 8.39 12.56
C ILE A 99 -5.89 7.70 11.33
N ILE A 100 -6.47 7.94 10.18
CA ILE A 100 -5.89 7.58 8.88
C ILE A 100 -5.63 8.87 8.14
N GLN A 101 -4.37 9.11 7.78
CA GLN A 101 -3.94 10.34 7.10
C GLN A 101 -3.11 10.03 5.85
N LEU A 102 -3.30 10.84 4.81
CA LEU A 102 -2.59 10.72 3.55
C LEU A 102 -1.49 11.77 3.46
N HIS A 103 -0.30 11.34 3.01
CA HIS A 103 0.89 12.18 2.88
C HIS A 103 1.56 12.03 1.52
N GLY A 104 2.39 13.02 1.17
CA GLY A 104 3.37 12.92 0.10
C GLY A 104 4.77 12.69 0.66
N ALA A 105 5.57 11.90 -0.04
CA ALA A 105 6.99 11.70 0.27
C ALA A 105 7.86 12.87 -0.24
N ASP A 106 7.30 13.79 -1.02
CA ASP A 106 7.95 15.00 -1.52
C ASP A 106 8.33 16.00 -0.42
N HIS A 107 7.77 15.87 0.78
CA HIS A 107 8.10 16.64 1.97
C HIS A 107 8.39 15.72 3.17
N PRO A 108 9.53 15.02 3.22
CA PRO A 108 9.83 14.01 4.24
C PRO A 108 9.77 14.52 5.68
N ASP A 109 10.15 15.79 5.89
CA ASP A 109 10.13 16.39 7.23
C ASP A 109 8.71 16.54 7.81
N SER A 110 7.70 16.67 6.96
CA SER A 110 6.29 16.72 7.39
C SER A 110 5.77 15.38 7.94
N LEU A 111 6.48 14.29 7.68
CA LEU A 111 6.14 12.96 8.18
C LEU A 111 6.64 12.71 9.60
N ARG A 112 7.69 13.41 10.03
CA ARG A 112 8.40 13.16 11.28
C ARG A 112 7.59 13.53 12.52
N GLY A 113 7.96 12.99 13.68
CA GLY A 113 7.44 13.37 15.00
C GLY A 113 6.22 12.61 15.49
N VAL A 114 5.74 11.61 14.71
CA VAL A 114 4.59 10.79 15.09
C VAL A 114 4.96 9.31 15.08
N GLY A 115 4.56 8.58 16.13
CA GLY A 115 4.68 7.11 16.14
C GLY A 115 3.56 6.48 15.32
N LEU A 116 3.91 5.56 14.40
CA LEU A 116 2.98 4.89 13.51
C LEU A 116 2.69 3.46 13.94
N ASP A 117 1.41 3.08 13.88
CA ASP A 117 0.96 1.70 14.01
C ASP A 117 0.96 0.97 12.67
N PHE A 118 0.51 1.66 11.61
CA PHE A 118 0.44 1.10 10.26
C PHE A 118 0.79 2.14 9.20
N VAL A 119 1.54 1.73 8.20
CA VAL A 119 1.87 2.59 7.06
C VAL A 119 1.80 1.83 5.74
N VAL A 120 1.29 2.51 4.72
CA VAL A 120 1.38 2.09 3.32
C VAL A 120 2.28 3.07 2.57
N LEU A 121 3.23 2.57 1.80
CA LEU A 121 4.01 3.34 0.83
C LEU A 121 3.55 2.92 -0.57
N ASP A 122 2.77 3.78 -1.22
CA ASP A 122 2.21 3.54 -2.57
C ASP A 122 3.15 4.08 -3.64
N GLU A 123 3.38 3.29 -4.68
CA GLU A 123 4.35 3.57 -5.75
C GLU A 123 5.75 3.88 -5.19
N TYR A 124 6.19 3.06 -4.21
CA TYR A 124 7.46 3.24 -3.50
C TYR A 124 8.68 3.29 -4.45
N ALA A 125 8.64 2.61 -5.58
CA ALA A 125 9.69 2.67 -6.60
C ALA A 125 9.98 4.09 -7.13
N PHE A 126 9.08 5.04 -6.91
CA PHE A 126 9.18 6.44 -7.35
C PHE A 126 9.41 7.42 -6.21
N MET A 127 9.62 6.94 -4.98
CA MET A 127 10.00 7.76 -3.83
C MET A 127 11.51 7.87 -3.71
N ASP A 128 11.97 8.84 -2.92
CA ASP A 128 13.37 8.91 -2.52
C ASP A 128 13.75 7.62 -1.74
N PRO A 129 14.87 6.96 -2.07
CA PRO A 129 15.33 5.76 -1.38
C PRO A 129 15.47 5.93 0.13
N GLU A 130 15.81 7.13 0.60
CA GLU A 130 15.98 7.44 2.02
C GLU A 130 14.66 7.58 2.79
N THR A 131 13.54 7.74 2.09
CA THR A 131 12.20 7.87 2.72
C THR A 131 11.93 6.74 3.70
N TRP A 132 12.24 5.51 3.32
CA TRP A 132 12.02 4.38 4.22
C TRP A 132 13.02 4.32 5.37
N PRO A 133 14.34 4.19 5.14
CA PRO A 133 15.29 3.95 6.23
C PRO A 133 15.43 5.13 7.18
N MET A 134 15.37 6.36 6.68
CA MET A 134 15.67 7.56 7.44
C MET A 134 14.45 8.25 8.05
N VAL A 135 13.25 8.02 7.48
CA VAL A 135 12.04 8.71 7.93
C VAL A 135 11.00 7.73 8.46
N VAL A 136 10.47 6.87 7.60
CA VAL A 136 9.30 6.05 7.95
C VAL A 136 9.64 4.89 8.89
N ARG A 137 10.78 4.23 8.69
CA ARG A 137 11.18 3.09 9.53
C ARG A 137 11.38 3.44 11.02
N PRO A 138 12.00 4.58 11.38
CA PRO A 138 12.05 5.05 12.76
C PRO A 138 10.68 5.28 13.40
N MET A 139 9.72 5.86 12.66
CA MET A 139 8.36 6.14 13.14
C MET A 139 7.57 4.89 13.57
N LEU A 140 7.95 3.72 13.05
CA LEU A 140 7.36 2.42 13.43
C LEU A 140 8.00 1.77 14.65
N SER A 141 9.08 2.35 15.19
CA SER A 141 9.91 1.68 16.19
C SER A 141 9.21 1.57 17.54
N ASP A 142 8.65 2.66 18.03
CA ASP A 142 8.04 2.76 19.36
C ASP A 142 6.81 1.87 19.53
N ARG A 143 5.99 1.79 18.47
CA ARG A 143 4.74 1.03 18.47
C ARG A 143 4.85 -0.36 17.85
N ARG A 144 6.06 -0.76 17.43
CA ARG A 144 6.27 -1.97 16.62
C ARG A 144 5.35 -2.05 15.42
N GLY A 145 5.11 -0.90 14.80
CA GLY A 145 4.18 -0.75 13.70
C GLY A 145 4.54 -1.58 12.47
N CYS A 146 3.54 -1.79 11.60
CA CYS A 146 3.65 -2.60 10.39
C CYS A 146 3.69 -1.71 9.13
N ALA A 147 4.36 -2.18 8.07
CA ALA A 147 4.39 -1.48 6.80
C ALA A 147 4.01 -2.38 5.62
N MET A 148 3.35 -1.77 4.62
CA MET A 148 3.08 -2.38 3.33
C MET A 148 3.62 -1.47 2.21
N PHE A 149 4.50 -2.02 1.40
CA PHE A 149 5.02 -1.37 0.21
C PHE A 149 4.29 -1.90 -1.00
N ILE A 150 3.76 -1.02 -1.82
CA ILE A 150 3.10 -1.38 -3.07
C ILE A 150 3.69 -0.56 -4.21
N SER A 151 4.04 -1.20 -5.31
CA SER A 151 4.50 -0.51 -6.51
C SER A 151 4.36 -1.39 -7.74
N SER A 152 4.32 -0.73 -8.89
CA SER A 152 4.57 -1.39 -10.16
C SER A 152 6.07 -1.59 -10.34
N PRO A 153 6.51 -2.65 -11.06
CA PRO A 153 7.91 -2.84 -11.41
C PRO A 153 8.45 -1.62 -12.17
N SER A 154 9.64 -1.16 -11.80
CA SER A 154 10.30 0.01 -12.42
C SER A 154 11.81 -0.20 -12.51
N GLY A 155 12.26 -1.22 -13.20
CA GLY A 155 13.67 -1.56 -13.34
C GLY A 155 14.34 -2.03 -12.04
N LEU A 156 15.68 -2.06 -12.05
CA LEU A 156 16.51 -2.47 -10.90
C LEU A 156 16.82 -1.25 -10.03
N ASN A 157 15.84 -0.79 -9.26
CA ASN A 157 15.93 0.35 -8.37
C ASN A 157 15.92 -0.07 -6.89
N HIS A 158 15.92 0.89 -5.97
CA HIS A 158 15.86 0.65 -4.51
C HIS A 158 14.66 -0.20 -4.06
N PHE A 159 13.55 -0.20 -4.79
CA PHE A 159 12.41 -1.07 -4.49
C PHE A 159 12.72 -2.54 -4.81
N TYR A 160 13.43 -2.78 -5.93
CA TYR A 160 13.93 -4.12 -6.27
C TYR A 160 14.94 -4.61 -5.23
N GLU A 161 15.89 -3.76 -4.82
CA GLU A 161 16.87 -4.08 -3.79
C GLU A 161 16.19 -4.44 -2.47
N LEU A 162 15.21 -3.62 -2.04
CA LEU A 162 14.41 -3.90 -0.85
C LEU A 162 13.66 -5.24 -0.96
N TYR A 163 13.10 -5.55 -2.13
CA TYR A 163 12.42 -6.82 -2.39
C TYR A 163 13.38 -8.02 -2.24
N MET A 164 14.60 -7.91 -2.76
CA MET A 164 15.60 -8.97 -2.63
C MET A 164 16.05 -9.17 -1.18
N VAL A 165 16.29 -8.10 -0.45
CA VAL A 165 16.61 -8.16 0.99
C VAL A 165 15.43 -8.75 1.79
N ALA A 166 14.20 -8.37 1.48
CA ALA A 166 13.01 -8.86 2.17
C ALA A 166 12.81 -10.37 2.04
N LYS A 167 13.20 -10.98 0.92
CA LYS A 167 13.16 -12.45 0.70
C LYS A 167 13.98 -13.24 1.73
N THR A 168 15.03 -12.64 2.27
CA THR A 168 15.93 -13.31 3.24
C THR A 168 15.52 -13.09 4.69
N ARG A 169 14.46 -12.31 4.96
CA ARG A 169 14.08 -11.88 6.31
C ARG A 169 12.79 -12.51 6.79
N ASN A 170 12.79 -13.04 8.00
CA ASN A 170 11.62 -13.71 8.58
C ASN A 170 10.47 -12.78 8.95
N ASP A 171 10.72 -11.49 9.16
CA ASP A 171 9.72 -10.48 9.51
C ASP A 171 9.06 -9.84 8.29
N TRP A 172 9.45 -10.25 7.08
CA TRP A 172 8.94 -9.78 5.80
C TRP A 172 8.14 -10.84 5.05
N ALA A 173 7.16 -10.39 4.25
CA ALA A 173 6.51 -11.18 3.21
C ALA A 173 6.66 -10.46 1.88
N THR A 174 6.99 -11.22 0.84
CA THR A 174 7.10 -10.70 -0.53
C THR A 174 6.05 -11.33 -1.41
N PHE A 175 5.36 -10.50 -2.18
CA PHE A 175 4.33 -10.91 -3.12
C PHE A 175 4.64 -10.33 -4.49
N HIS A 176 4.51 -11.15 -5.51
CA HIS A 176 4.67 -10.72 -6.89
C HIS A 176 3.51 -11.28 -7.71
N PHE A 177 2.73 -10.38 -8.35
CA PHE A 177 1.59 -10.74 -9.17
C PHE A 177 1.62 -10.01 -10.50
N ARG A 178 1.21 -10.69 -11.55
CA ARG A 178 1.05 -10.10 -12.89
C ARG A 178 -0.27 -9.33 -12.98
N THR A 179 -0.39 -8.44 -13.98
CA THR A 179 -1.63 -7.69 -14.26
C THR A 179 -2.83 -8.63 -14.47
N GLU A 180 -2.62 -9.76 -15.12
CA GLU A 180 -3.62 -10.79 -15.41
C GLU A 180 -4.27 -11.36 -14.14
N GLU A 181 -3.46 -11.55 -13.11
CA GLU A 181 -3.92 -12.08 -11.83
C GLU A 181 -4.75 -11.08 -11.02
N GLY A 182 -4.76 -9.81 -11.42
CA GLY A 182 -5.63 -8.76 -10.89
C GLY A 182 -7.08 -8.86 -11.39
N GLY A 183 -7.29 -9.45 -12.58
CA GLY A 183 -8.58 -9.72 -13.21
C GLY A 183 -9.50 -8.52 -13.42
N TYR A 184 -8.95 -7.30 -13.42
CA TYR A 184 -9.66 -6.07 -13.77
C TYR A 184 -9.49 -5.69 -15.25
N VAL A 185 -8.65 -6.43 -15.97
CA VAL A 185 -8.39 -6.25 -17.40
C VAL A 185 -8.77 -7.54 -18.09
N THR A 186 -9.54 -7.46 -19.16
CA THR A 186 -9.94 -8.63 -19.97
C THR A 186 -8.72 -9.20 -20.71
N MET A 187 -8.76 -10.47 -21.06
CA MET A 187 -7.67 -11.11 -21.81
C MET A 187 -7.45 -10.46 -23.18
N ASP A 188 -8.54 -10.01 -23.83
CA ASP A 188 -8.47 -9.33 -25.13
C ASP A 188 -7.78 -7.97 -25.03
N GLU A 189 -8.08 -7.20 -23.98
CA GLU A 189 -7.41 -5.92 -23.70
C GLU A 189 -5.93 -6.12 -23.37
N LEU A 190 -5.59 -7.16 -22.62
CA LEU A 190 -4.20 -7.52 -22.34
C LEU A 190 -3.45 -7.92 -23.61
N ALA A 191 -4.09 -8.63 -24.52
CA ALA A 191 -3.52 -8.99 -25.81
C ALA A 191 -3.28 -7.76 -26.69
N SER A 192 -4.24 -6.82 -26.72
CA SER A 192 -4.10 -5.54 -27.43
C SER A 192 -2.94 -4.71 -26.86
N MET A 193 -2.87 -4.56 -25.55
CA MET A 193 -1.78 -3.82 -24.88
C MET A 193 -0.41 -4.42 -25.16
N ARG A 194 -0.31 -5.75 -25.26
CA ARG A 194 0.96 -6.44 -25.61
C ARG A 194 1.34 -6.19 -27.06
N ALA A 195 0.38 -6.16 -27.97
CA ALA A 195 0.62 -5.89 -29.39
C ALA A 195 1.11 -4.46 -29.62
N GLU A 196 0.59 -3.50 -28.87
CA GLU A 196 0.96 -2.08 -28.99
C GLU A 196 2.31 -1.74 -28.38
N SER A 197 2.80 -2.54 -27.42
CA SER A 197 4.07 -2.32 -26.73
C SER A 197 4.93 -3.59 -26.73
N PRO A 198 5.70 -3.84 -27.78
CA PRO A 198 6.64 -4.97 -27.83
C PRO A 198 7.73 -4.90 -26.74
N VAL A 199 7.88 -3.78 -26.07
CA VAL A 199 8.83 -3.55 -24.95
C VAL A 199 8.24 -3.91 -23.58
N ILE A 200 6.95 -4.27 -23.46
CA ILE A 200 6.42 -4.87 -22.24
C ILE A 200 6.86 -6.35 -22.22
N GLN A 201 8.18 -6.55 -22.15
CA GLN A 201 8.72 -7.86 -21.78
C GLN A 201 8.17 -8.25 -20.41
N PRO A 202 7.85 -9.55 -20.21
CA PRO A 202 7.49 -10.05 -18.89
C PRO A 202 8.57 -9.59 -17.92
N CYS A 203 8.14 -8.98 -16.83
CA CYS A 203 9.02 -8.50 -15.78
C CYS A 203 10.05 -9.58 -15.46
N CYS A 204 11.31 -9.34 -15.88
CA CYS A 204 12.42 -10.27 -15.66
C CYS A 204 12.77 -10.32 -14.18
N ILE A 205 11.90 -10.95 -13.40
CA ILE A 205 12.25 -11.71 -12.22
C ILE A 205 12.00 -13.16 -12.64
N SER A 206 12.75 -13.60 -13.66
CA SER A 206 12.88 -15.02 -13.95
C SER A 206 13.65 -15.64 -12.79
N GLU A 207 13.01 -16.61 -12.17
CA GLU A 207 13.63 -17.64 -11.36
C GLU A 207 15.02 -17.99 -11.90
N GLN A 208 16.05 -17.52 -11.22
CA GLN A 208 17.32 -18.23 -11.24
C GLN A 208 17.32 -19.09 -9.99
N SER A 209 17.14 -20.38 -10.24
CA SER A 209 17.26 -21.54 -9.36
C SER A 209 18.55 -21.51 -8.55
#